data_1ed0301aac632444b2cab83553904569
#
_entry.id   1ed0301aac632444b2cab83553904569
#
_cell.length_a   1.000
_cell.length_b   1.000
_cell.length_c   1.000
_cell.angle_alpha   90.00
_cell.angle_beta   90.00
_cell.angle_gamma   90.00
#
_symmetry.space_group_name_H-M   'P 1'
#
loop_
_entity.id
_entity.type
_entity.pdbx_description
1 polymer ?
#
loop_
_entity_poly.entity_id
_entity_poly.type
_entity_poly.pdbx_seq_one_letter_code
_entity_poly.pdbx_strand_id
1 'polypeptide(L)'
;NDPGMAMQRALTYGSLTTIIIENMKLERDEKVSAMKEKEMQAAGLPEDKTEETAEEKTQEEPKEMGFISVSIGEGINEIFRGLGVDYIIEGGQTMNPSTEDMLNAIEKVNAKNIFILPNNKNIILAANQAVSLVEDKNIFVIPTRTVPQGITALINYIPESSAEDNAKRMT
;
A
#
# COMPACT_ATOMS: atom_id res chain seq x y z
N ASN A 1 -25.45 -9.91 -21.93
CA ASN A 1 -25.33 -10.67 -20.68
C ASN A 1 -26.19 -9.98 -19.64
N ASP A 2 -27.16 -10.68 -19.09
CA ASP A 2 -28.08 -10.14 -18.11
C ASP A 2 -27.83 -10.81 -16.75
N PRO A 3 -27.24 -10.09 -15.78
CA PRO A 3 -26.97 -10.64 -14.45
C PRO A 3 -28.25 -10.98 -13.69
N GLY A 4 -29.37 -10.33 -14.01
CA GLY A 4 -30.67 -10.61 -13.39
C GLY A 4 -31.16 -12.03 -13.65
N MET A 5 -30.98 -12.56 -14.86
CA MET A 5 -31.30 -13.95 -15.17
C MET A 5 -30.44 -14.97 -14.42
N ALA A 6 -29.15 -14.64 -14.22
CA ALA A 6 -28.25 -15.51 -13.45
C ALA A 6 -28.69 -15.58 -11.98
N MET A 7 -29.05 -14.44 -11.39
CA MET A 7 -29.57 -14.38 -10.01
C MET A 7 -30.90 -15.12 -9.85
N GLN A 8 -31.87 -14.95 -10.77
CA GLN A 8 -33.12 -15.69 -10.74
C GLN A 8 -32.91 -17.19 -10.77
N ARG A 9 -31.96 -17.65 -11.59
CA ARG A 9 -31.64 -19.07 -11.68
C ARG A 9 -30.94 -19.58 -10.42
N ALA A 10 -30.07 -18.78 -9.80
CA ALA A 10 -29.43 -19.13 -8.54
C ALA A 10 -30.45 -19.26 -7.38
N LEU A 11 -31.46 -18.40 -7.32
CA LEU A 11 -32.54 -18.43 -6.32
C LEU A 11 -33.34 -19.70 -6.36
N THR A 12 -33.39 -20.45 -7.47
CA THR A 12 -34.07 -21.75 -7.53
C THR A 12 -33.35 -22.84 -6.75
N TYR A 13 -32.07 -22.63 -6.40
CA TYR A 13 -31.24 -23.61 -5.68
C TYR A 13 -31.02 -23.23 -4.21
N GLY A 14 -31.39 -22.03 -3.79
CA GLY A 14 -31.24 -21.57 -2.42
C GLY A 14 -31.38 -20.07 -2.26
N SER A 15 -31.20 -19.56 -1.04
CA SER A 15 -31.23 -18.13 -0.76
C SER A 15 -29.84 -17.50 -0.96
N LEU A 16 -29.79 -16.32 -1.56
CA LEU A 16 -28.56 -15.55 -1.75
C LEU A 16 -28.41 -14.57 -0.58
N THR A 17 -27.27 -14.64 0.14
CA THR A 17 -27.04 -13.80 1.32
C THR A 17 -26.20 -12.55 1.02
N THR A 18 -25.30 -12.62 0.03
CA THR A 18 -24.50 -11.47 -0.39
C THR A 18 -24.36 -11.48 -1.90
N ILE A 19 -24.85 -10.43 -2.55
CA ILE A 19 -24.80 -10.30 -4.01
C ILE A 19 -23.89 -9.11 -4.35
N ILE A 20 -22.82 -9.37 -5.08
CA ILE A 20 -21.91 -8.34 -5.61
C ILE A 20 -21.99 -8.43 -7.13
N ILE A 21 -22.35 -7.32 -7.78
CA ILE A 21 -22.42 -7.22 -9.24
C ILE A 21 -21.49 -6.09 -9.67
N GLU A 22 -20.40 -6.43 -10.32
CA GLU A 22 -19.44 -5.47 -10.84
C GLU A 22 -19.46 -5.48 -12.38
N ASN A 23 -19.38 -4.29 -12.96
CA ASN A 23 -19.33 -4.15 -14.41
C ASN A 23 -17.88 -4.18 -14.89
N MET A 24 -17.39 -5.37 -15.24
CA MET A 24 -16.04 -5.60 -15.74
C MET A 24 -15.65 -4.72 -16.95
N LYS A 25 -16.61 -4.19 -17.70
CA LYS A 25 -16.32 -3.28 -18.81
C LYS A 25 -15.95 -1.89 -18.30
N LEU A 26 -16.63 -1.38 -17.28
CA LEU A 26 -16.29 -0.09 -16.66
C LEU A 26 -14.91 -0.15 -16.00
N GLU A 27 -14.63 -1.22 -15.27
CA GLU A 27 -13.32 -1.42 -14.66
C GLU A 27 -12.18 -1.50 -15.70
N ARG A 28 -12.43 -2.18 -16.83
CA ARG A 28 -11.46 -2.20 -17.93
C ARG A 28 -11.28 -0.85 -18.59
N ASP A 29 -12.38 -0.11 -18.80
CA ASP A 29 -12.34 1.19 -19.48
C ASP A 29 -11.66 2.25 -18.58
N GLU A 30 -11.82 2.17 -17.26
CA GLU A 30 -11.07 2.99 -16.29
C GLU A 30 -9.56 2.66 -16.31
N LYS A 31 -9.19 1.38 -16.32
CA LYS A 31 -7.77 0.97 -16.44
C LYS A 31 -7.15 1.39 -17.79
N VAL A 32 -7.89 1.30 -18.89
CA VAL A 32 -7.43 1.74 -20.22
C VAL A 32 -7.33 3.26 -20.30
N SER A 33 -8.23 3.99 -19.66
CA SER A 33 -8.17 5.47 -19.58
C SER A 33 -6.95 5.92 -18.78
N ALA A 34 -6.70 5.30 -17.63
CA ALA A 34 -5.53 5.59 -16.80
C ALA A 34 -4.20 5.24 -17.51
N MET A 35 -4.17 4.17 -18.33
CA MET A 35 -3.00 3.86 -19.18
C MET A 35 -2.80 4.88 -20.30
N LYS A 36 -3.89 5.32 -20.97
CA LYS A 36 -3.82 6.34 -22.01
C LYS A 36 -3.40 7.70 -21.47
N GLU A 37 -3.85 8.08 -20.27
CA GLU A 37 -3.41 9.31 -19.62
C GLU A 37 -1.91 9.26 -19.29
N LYS A 38 -1.39 8.13 -18.84
CA LYS A 38 0.05 7.94 -18.63
C LYS A 38 0.87 7.99 -19.93
N GLU A 39 0.35 7.46 -21.05
CA GLU A 39 1.01 7.55 -22.35
C GLU A 39 0.93 8.97 -22.95
N MET A 40 -0.14 9.71 -22.74
CA MET A 40 -0.26 11.12 -23.20
C MET A 40 0.62 12.07 -22.38
N GLN A 41 0.88 11.81 -21.11
CA GLN A 41 1.84 12.57 -20.29
C GLN A 41 3.31 12.31 -20.67
N ALA A 42 3.60 11.22 -21.36
CA ALA A 42 4.94 10.94 -21.90
C ALA A 42 5.26 11.74 -23.20
N ALA A 43 4.28 12.38 -23.83
CA ALA A 43 4.42 13.16 -25.07
C ALA A 43 4.12 14.64 -24.82
N GLY A 44 5.00 15.31 -24.13
CA GLY A 44 5.03 16.68 -23.66
C GLY A 44 4.20 17.75 -24.38
N LEU A 45 3.42 18.50 -23.57
CA LEU A 45 3.16 19.95 -23.71
C LEU A 45 2.64 20.48 -22.34
N PRO A 46 2.92 21.76 -21.98
CA PRO A 46 2.91 22.23 -20.61
C PRO A 46 1.60 22.94 -20.19
N GLU A 47 1.46 23.06 -18.86
CA GLU A 47 0.53 23.89 -18.06
C GLU A 47 -0.65 23.09 -17.45
N ASP A 48 -0.78 23.03 -16.16
CA ASP A 48 -0.84 23.98 -15.06
C ASP A 48 -0.62 23.26 -13.70
N LYS A 49 -0.09 23.98 -12.75
CA LYS A 49 0.39 23.54 -11.46
C LYS A 49 -0.71 23.00 -10.55
N THR A 50 -0.64 21.74 -10.16
CA THR A 50 -0.91 21.30 -8.81
C THR A 50 0.23 20.39 -8.39
N GLU A 51 0.88 20.74 -7.30
CA GLU A 51 2.10 20.16 -6.80
C GLU A 51 1.89 18.70 -6.33
N GLU A 52 2.10 17.75 -7.26
CA GLU A 52 2.57 16.43 -6.84
C GLU A 52 4.10 16.52 -6.86
N THR A 53 4.69 16.64 -5.68
CA THR A 53 6.13 16.56 -5.48
C THR A 53 6.62 15.20 -5.97
N ALA A 54 7.01 15.16 -7.25
CA ALA A 54 7.99 14.21 -7.75
C ALA A 54 9.33 14.64 -7.12
N GLU A 55 9.65 14.05 -5.97
CA GLU A 55 10.95 14.24 -5.36
C GLU A 55 12.00 13.66 -6.31
N GLU A 56 12.78 14.58 -6.88
CA GLU A 56 14.03 14.33 -7.59
C GLU A 56 14.89 13.36 -6.75
N LYS A 57 15.45 12.36 -7.42
CA LYS A 57 16.54 11.54 -6.89
C LYS A 57 17.77 12.42 -6.65
N THR A 58 17.74 13.23 -5.61
CA THR A 58 18.96 13.66 -4.94
C THR A 58 19.56 12.42 -4.31
N GLN A 59 20.82 12.16 -4.57
CA GLN A 59 21.62 11.16 -3.88
C GLN A 59 21.82 11.62 -2.43
N GLU A 60 20.74 11.59 -1.65
CA GLU A 60 20.82 11.71 -0.21
C GLU A 60 21.33 10.39 0.34
N GLU A 61 22.25 10.47 1.30
CA GLU A 61 22.72 9.30 2.04
C GLU A 61 21.49 8.53 2.56
N PRO A 62 21.47 7.18 2.48
CA PRO A 62 20.32 6.41 2.89
C PRO A 62 20.00 6.69 4.36
N LYS A 63 18.74 7.00 4.64
CA LYS A 63 18.22 7.16 6.01
C LYS A 63 18.54 5.91 6.82
N GLU A 64 18.78 6.04 8.11
CA GLU A 64 18.98 4.87 8.96
C GLU A 64 17.71 4.04 9.10
N MET A 65 16.56 4.70 9.18
CA MET A 65 15.24 4.08 9.36
C MET A 65 14.25 4.62 8.33
N GLY A 66 13.46 3.75 7.73
CA GLY A 66 12.39 4.08 6.81
C GLY A 66 11.11 3.34 7.18
N PHE A 67 9.96 3.91 6.84
CA PHE A 67 8.65 3.39 7.19
C PHE A 67 7.76 3.23 5.97
N ILE A 68 7.18 2.05 5.83
CA ILE A 68 6.17 1.74 4.80
C ILE A 68 4.88 1.36 5.53
N SER A 69 3.77 1.99 5.17
CA SER A 69 2.46 1.65 5.72
C SER A 69 1.48 1.27 4.62
N VAL A 70 0.61 0.32 4.90
CA VAL A 70 -0.53 0.02 4.03
C VAL A 70 -1.76 0.70 4.60
N SER A 71 -2.41 1.53 3.80
CA SER A 71 -3.64 2.22 4.20
C SER A 71 -4.50 2.60 2.99
N ILE A 72 -5.75 2.97 3.25
CA ILE A 72 -6.69 3.43 2.24
C ILE A 72 -7.44 4.66 2.75
N GLY A 73 -7.55 5.64 1.86
CA GLY A 73 -8.25 6.90 2.13
C GLY A 73 -7.31 8.02 2.56
N GLU A 74 -7.50 9.20 1.94
CA GLU A 74 -6.60 10.34 2.05
C GLU A 74 -6.38 10.79 3.50
N GLY A 75 -7.43 10.89 4.31
CA GLY A 75 -7.28 11.31 5.72
C GLY A 75 -6.42 10.36 6.56
N ILE A 76 -6.44 9.06 6.30
CA ILE A 76 -5.56 8.09 6.98
C ILE A 76 -4.14 8.19 6.44
N ASN A 77 -3.99 8.40 5.14
CA ASN A 77 -2.69 8.59 4.49
C ASN A 77 -1.99 9.84 5.04
N GLU A 78 -2.72 10.94 5.22
CA GLU A 78 -2.20 12.17 5.85
C GLU A 78 -1.71 11.94 7.28
N ILE A 79 -2.45 11.15 8.08
CA ILE A 79 -2.02 10.79 9.44
C ILE A 79 -0.70 10.02 9.40
N PHE A 80 -0.57 9.03 8.52
CA PHE A 80 0.67 8.25 8.40
C PHE A 80 1.84 9.09 7.90
N ARG A 81 1.62 9.98 6.93
CA ARG A 81 2.66 10.96 6.49
C ARG A 81 3.07 11.88 7.64
N GLY A 82 2.12 12.38 8.41
CA GLY A 82 2.38 13.21 9.59
C GLY A 82 3.15 12.48 10.71
N LEU A 83 3.07 11.15 10.77
CA LEU A 83 3.84 10.30 11.69
C LEU A 83 5.22 9.90 11.14
N GLY A 84 5.59 10.36 9.94
CA GLY A 84 6.91 10.11 9.35
C GLY A 84 6.99 8.86 8.48
N VAL A 85 5.87 8.34 7.98
CA VAL A 85 5.89 7.26 6.99
C VAL A 85 6.41 7.79 5.66
N ASP A 86 7.45 7.13 5.12
CA ASP A 86 8.13 7.52 3.88
C ASP A 86 7.34 7.07 2.63
N TYR A 87 6.68 5.93 2.71
CA TYR A 87 5.90 5.41 1.59
C TYR A 87 4.60 4.74 2.04
N ILE A 88 3.52 5.05 1.35
CA ILE A 88 2.20 4.47 1.60
C ILE A 88 1.81 3.60 0.40
N ILE A 89 1.48 2.34 0.69
CA ILE A 89 0.89 1.43 -0.28
C ILE A 89 -0.62 1.53 -0.13
N GLU A 90 -1.30 1.94 -1.18
CA GLU A 90 -2.75 1.96 -1.17
C GLU A 90 -3.31 0.54 -1.21
N GLY A 91 -4.06 0.20 -0.18
CA GLY A 91 -4.65 -1.12 -0.05
C GLY A 91 -5.29 -1.32 1.31
N GLY A 92 -6.01 -2.42 1.46
CA GLY A 92 -6.67 -2.69 2.74
C GLY A 92 -7.75 -3.77 2.65
N GLN A 93 -9.01 -3.44 2.90
CA GLN A 93 -10.06 -4.43 3.10
C GLN A 93 -10.48 -5.17 1.82
N THR A 94 -10.46 -4.51 0.67
CA THR A 94 -10.94 -5.05 -0.62
C THR A 94 -9.83 -5.28 -1.64
N MET A 95 -8.74 -4.51 -1.55
CA MET A 95 -7.56 -4.65 -2.41
C MET A 95 -6.33 -4.91 -1.55
N ASN A 96 -5.89 -6.17 -1.50
CA ASN A 96 -4.66 -6.52 -0.81
C ASN A 96 -3.47 -6.29 -1.74
N PRO A 97 -2.49 -5.47 -1.35
CA PRO A 97 -1.25 -5.33 -2.10
C PRO A 97 -0.58 -6.68 -2.31
N SER A 98 -0.01 -6.86 -3.49
CA SER A 98 0.78 -8.04 -3.83
C SER A 98 2.18 -7.99 -3.22
N THR A 99 2.91 -9.09 -3.28
CA THR A 99 4.34 -9.13 -2.91
C THR A 99 5.15 -8.19 -3.80
N GLU A 100 4.77 -8.01 -5.06
CA GLU A 100 5.41 -7.09 -6.00
C GLU A 100 5.22 -5.63 -5.59
N ASP A 101 4.02 -5.25 -5.13
CA ASP A 101 3.76 -3.90 -4.62
C ASP A 101 4.61 -3.59 -3.39
N MET A 102 4.83 -4.60 -2.53
CA MET A 102 5.73 -4.49 -1.37
C MET A 102 7.19 -4.29 -1.81
N LEU A 103 7.67 -5.06 -2.79
CA LEU A 103 9.03 -4.92 -3.32
C LEU A 103 9.24 -3.54 -3.94
N ASN A 104 8.31 -3.07 -4.76
CA ASN A 104 8.35 -1.74 -5.34
C ASN A 104 8.37 -0.63 -4.29
N ALA A 105 7.64 -0.78 -3.19
CA ALA A 105 7.67 0.16 -2.08
C ALA A 105 9.03 0.16 -1.35
N ILE A 106 9.60 -1.03 -1.11
CA ILE A 106 10.90 -1.19 -0.47
C ILE A 106 12.02 -0.55 -1.31
N GLU A 107 11.96 -0.67 -2.64
CA GLU A 107 12.92 -0.04 -3.55
C GLU A 107 12.85 1.49 -3.52
N LYS A 108 11.64 2.05 -3.40
CA LYS A 108 11.42 3.50 -3.36
C LYS A 108 11.88 4.16 -2.07
N VAL A 109 11.93 3.41 -0.97
CA VAL A 109 12.40 3.93 0.31
C VAL A 109 13.92 3.80 0.41
N ASN A 110 14.62 4.93 0.38
CA ASN A 110 16.08 4.97 0.53
C ASN A 110 16.49 4.93 2.01
N ALA A 111 16.40 3.74 2.63
CA ALA A 111 16.77 3.50 4.02
C ALA A 111 17.48 2.16 4.18
N LYS A 112 18.35 2.07 5.20
CA LYS A 112 19.07 0.83 5.56
C LYS A 112 18.16 -0.17 6.27
N ASN A 113 17.33 0.32 7.17
CA ASN A 113 16.38 -0.45 7.94
C ASN A 113 14.96 0.02 7.57
N ILE A 114 14.08 -0.89 7.18
CA ILE A 114 12.72 -0.55 6.75
C ILE A 114 11.73 -1.28 7.65
N PHE A 115 10.79 -0.51 8.21
CA PHE A 115 9.66 -1.04 8.96
C PHE A 115 8.41 -1.06 8.08
N ILE A 116 7.78 -2.22 7.94
CA ILE A 116 6.54 -2.39 7.19
C ILE A 116 5.39 -2.58 8.15
N LEU A 117 4.37 -1.74 8.03
CA LEU A 117 3.11 -1.78 8.79
C LEU A 117 1.97 -2.22 7.86
N PRO A 118 1.65 -3.53 7.81
CA PRO A 118 0.63 -4.06 6.91
C PRO A 118 -0.79 -3.60 7.23
N ASN A 119 -1.10 -3.32 8.51
CA ASN A 119 -2.40 -2.86 9.02
C ASN A 119 -3.59 -3.77 8.64
N ASN A 120 -3.29 -4.97 8.16
CA ASN A 120 -4.27 -5.99 7.79
C ASN A 120 -3.63 -7.38 7.89
N LYS A 121 -4.33 -8.32 8.54
CA LYS A 121 -3.84 -9.70 8.72
C LYS A 121 -3.52 -10.43 7.40
N ASN A 122 -4.24 -10.14 6.34
CA ASN A 122 -4.06 -10.79 5.03
C ASN A 122 -2.81 -10.28 4.31
N ILE A 123 -2.37 -9.06 4.63
CA ILE A 123 -1.22 -8.41 3.99
C ILE A 123 0.10 -8.82 4.69
N ILE A 124 0.05 -9.23 5.95
CA ILE A 124 1.24 -9.68 6.69
C ILE A 124 1.99 -10.79 5.95
N LEU A 125 1.25 -11.72 5.32
CA LEU A 125 1.87 -12.81 4.58
C LEU A 125 2.64 -12.30 3.35
N ALA A 126 2.05 -11.41 2.56
CA ALA A 126 2.69 -10.80 1.40
C ALA A 126 3.93 -9.97 1.81
N ALA A 127 3.84 -9.22 2.91
CA ALA A 127 4.97 -8.48 3.46
C ALA A 127 6.12 -9.42 3.86
N ASN A 128 5.84 -10.53 4.56
CA ASN A 128 6.86 -11.51 4.94
C ASN A 128 7.48 -12.21 3.72
N GLN A 129 6.71 -12.45 2.67
CA GLN A 129 7.24 -12.99 1.41
C GLN A 129 8.18 -12.00 0.72
N ALA A 130 7.83 -10.71 0.71
CA ALA A 130 8.70 -9.68 0.16
C ALA A 130 10.03 -9.59 0.91
N VAL A 131 10.04 -9.69 2.24
CA VAL A 131 11.26 -9.70 3.06
C VAL A 131 12.22 -10.80 2.61
N SER A 132 11.72 -11.99 2.32
CA SER A 132 12.57 -13.13 1.91
C SER A 132 13.22 -12.99 0.53
N LEU A 133 12.79 -12.00 -0.26
CA LEU A 133 13.29 -11.72 -1.61
C LEU A 133 14.27 -10.53 -1.65
N VAL A 134 14.45 -9.81 -0.55
CA VAL A 134 15.33 -8.64 -0.46
C VAL A 134 16.53 -8.97 0.42
N GLU A 135 17.73 -8.81 -0.12
CA GLU A 135 18.99 -9.10 0.57
C GLU A 135 19.77 -7.82 0.97
N ASP A 136 19.46 -6.71 0.31
CA ASP A 136 20.26 -5.47 0.41
C ASP A 136 19.88 -4.57 1.59
N LYS A 137 18.73 -4.80 2.24
CA LYS A 137 18.17 -3.96 3.29
C LYS A 137 17.67 -4.81 4.46
N ASN A 138 17.76 -4.27 5.67
CA ASN A 138 17.14 -4.90 6.84
C ASN A 138 15.65 -4.53 6.88
N ILE A 139 14.77 -5.52 6.79
CA ILE A 139 13.32 -5.28 6.75
C ILE A 139 12.65 -5.93 7.95
N PHE A 140 11.86 -5.14 8.66
CA PHE A 140 11.10 -5.55 9.84
C PHE A 140 9.60 -5.43 9.55
N VAL A 141 8.90 -6.56 9.50
CA VAL A 141 7.44 -6.56 9.38
C VAL A 141 6.84 -6.48 10.78
N ILE A 142 6.20 -5.36 11.08
CA ILE A 142 5.45 -5.17 12.34
C ILE A 142 4.05 -5.77 12.13
N PRO A 143 3.63 -6.79 12.88
CA PRO A 143 2.43 -7.57 12.58
C PRO A 143 1.13 -6.82 12.95
N THR A 144 1.01 -5.58 12.50
CA THR A 144 -0.19 -4.75 12.68
C THR A 144 -1.35 -5.28 11.84
N ARG A 145 -2.51 -5.44 12.46
CA ARG A 145 -3.71 -6.01 11.83
C ARG A 145 -4.77 -4.97 11.53
N THR A 146 -4.61 -3.77 12.09
CA THR A 146 -5.53 -2.65 11.94
C THR A 146 -4.76 -1.34 11.86
N VAL A 147 -5.36 -0.32 11.24
CA VAL A 147 -4.79 1.04 11.16
C VAL A 147 -4.45 1.62 12.54
N PRO A 148 -5.32 1.53 13.57
CA PRO A 148 -4.95 2.02 14.91
C PRO A 148 -3.72 1.34 15.50
N GLN A 149 -3.52 0.04 15.25
CA GLN A 149 -2.29 -0.65 15.68
C GLN A 149 -1.06 -0.09 14.97
N GLY A 150 -1.15 0.20 13.66
CA GLY A 150 -0.07 0.82 12.91
C GLY A 150 0.30 2.20 13.45
N ILE A 151 -0.69 3.03 13.76
CA ILE A 151 -0.49 4.34 14.37
C ILE A 151 0.19 4.19 15.74
N THR A 152 -0.29 3.28 16.58
CA THR A 152 0.31 3.02 17.90
C THR A 152 1.75 2.53 17.77
N ALA A 153 2.04 1.65 16.81
CA ALA A 153 3.38 1.16 16.55
C ALA A 153 4.34 2.33 16.22
N LEU A 154 3.93 3.25 15.32
CA LEU A 154 4.73 4.43 14.98
C LEU A 154 4.96 5.37 16.16
N ILE A 155 3.98 5.57 17.02
CA ILE A 155 4.12 6.41 18.22
C ILE A 155 5.12 5.79 19.22
N ASN A 156 5.25 4.46 19.25
CA ASN A 156 6.21 3.75 20.11
C ASN A 156 7.63 3.69 19.54
N TYR A 157 7.85 4.19 18.34
CA TYR A 157 9.17 4.28 17.74
C TYR A 157 10.06 5.29 18.47
N ILE A 158 11.31 4.89 18.73
CA ILE A 158 12.33 5.74 19.39
C ILE A 158 13.53 5.86 18.45
N PRO A 159 13.83 7.07 17.94
CA PRO A 159 14.92 7.31 16.97
C PRO A 159 16.31 6.86 17.45
N GLU A 160 16.59 6.98 18.75
CA GLU A 160 17.89 6.65 19.35
C GLU A 160 18.07 5.15 19.64
N SER A 161 17.02 4.33 19.44
CA SER A 161 17.07 2.88 19.68
C SER A 161 17.48 2.12 18.41
N SER A 162 18.05 0.93 18.60
CA SER A 162 18.39 0.03 17.47
C SER A 162 17.11 -0.39 16.69
N ALA A 163 17.29 -0.82 15.43
CA ALA A 163 16.17 -1.29 14.62
C ALA A 163 15.47 -2.50 15.25
N GLU A 164 16.24 -3.42 15.83
CA GLU A 164 15.70 -4.62 16.51
C GLU A 164 14.90 -4.27 17.76
N ASP A 165 15.37 -3.30 18.56
CA ASP A 165 14.67 -2.86 19.75
C ASP A 165 13.38 -2.11 19.39
N ASN A 166 13.43 -1.30 18.35
CA ASN A 166 12.23 -0.65 17.79
C ASN A 166 11.24 -1.68 17.26
N ALA A 167 11.67 -2.69 16.52
CA ALA A 167 10.79 -3.75 16.03
C ALA A 167 10.02 -4.44 17.18
N LYS A 168 10.69 -4.70 18.30
CA LYS A 168 10.06 -5.29 19.50
C LYS A 168 9.07 -4.34 20.18
N ARG A 169 9.38 -3.03 20.23
CA ARG A 169 8.52 -2.02 20.85
C ARG A 169 7.26 -1.72 20.04
N MET A 170 7.39 -1.80 18.73
CA MET A 170 6.32 -1.55 17.76
C MET A 170 5.38 -2.76 17.59
N THR A 171 5.73 -3.92 18.12
CA THR A 171 4.91 -5.14 18.08
C THR A 171 4.00 -5.22 19.29
#